data_6d678a921c032e4f368a99c53965d03d
#
_entry.id   6d678a921c032e4f368a99c53965d03d
#
_cell.length_a   1.000
_cell.length_b   1.000
_cell.length_c   1.000
_cell.angle_alpha   90.00
_cell.angle_beta   90.00
_cell.angle_gamma   90.00
#
_symmetry.space_group_name_H-M   'P 1'
#
loop_
_entity.id
_entity.type
_entity.pdbx_description
1 polymer ?
#
loop_
_entity_poly.entity_id
_entity_poly.type
_entity_poly.pdbx_seq_one_letter_code
_entity_poly.pdbx_strand_id
1 'polypeptide(L)'
;DTAMHGLVPFDHVDHLHPDSIIALATSIDGEKLTRECFGDEILWVDWRRPGFQLGLDMAKIATENPKAKGCILGGHGLTTWGATSKECEERSVAAITKAEEFIKAKGKKNPFGAAVAKYKALDPVARKARAAELAPHLRGVASRDVRMVGHFTDAEVVLDFTESAALFRLASLGPSCTDHFLRT
;
A
#
# COMPACT_ATOMS: atom_id res chain seq x y z
N ASP A 1 -14.55 3.26 7.75
CA ASP A 1 -14.87 1.87 7.38
C ASP A 1 -16.37 1.55 7.53
N THR A 2 -17.06 1.94 8.61
CA THR A 2 -18.45 1.57 8.86
C THR A 2 -19.39 1.80 7.66
N ALA A 3 -19.29 2.95 6.97
CA ALA A 3 -20.12 3.25 5.82
C ALA A 3 -19.86 2.31 4.63
N MET A 4 -18.61 1.93 4.39
CA MET A 4 -18.24 0.99 3.32
C MET A 4 -18.86 -0.38 3.57
N HIS A 5 -18.71 -0.91 4.79
CA HIS A 5 -19.27 -2.22 5.16
C HIS A 5 -20.78 -2.23 5.27
N GLY A 6 -21.42 -1.09 5.59
CA GLY A 6 -22.85 -1.00 5.76
C GLY A 6 -23.68 -0.63 4.52
N LEU A 7 -23.05 -0.08 3.48
CA LEU A 7 -23.75 0.43 2.30
C LEU A 7 -23.54 -0.42 1.05
N VAL A 8 -22.43 -1.15 0.93
CA VAL A 8 -22.20 -2.09 -0.17
C VAL A 8 -23.21 -3.24 -0.05
N PRO A 9 -23.96 -3.61 -1.13
CA PRO A 9 -25.08 -4.54 -1.05
C PRO A 9 -24.66 -6.02 -1.04
N PHE A 10 -23.73 -6.37 -0.15
CA PHE A 10 -23.21 -7.72 0.06
C PHE A 10 -23.02 -7.99 1.55
N ASP A 11 -23.21 -9.25 1.96
CA ASP A 11 -23.12 -9.64 3.38
C ASP A 11 -21.67 -9.61 3.91
N HIS A 12 -20.70 -9.79 3.03
CA HIS A 12 -19.27 -9.78 3.37
C HIS A 12 -18.52 -8.77 2.52
N VAL A 13 -17.80 -7.89 3.19
CA VAL A 13 -17.00 -6.82 2.56
C VAL A 13 -15.64 -6.76 3.26
N ASP A 14 -14.56 -6.90 2.50
CA ASP A 14 -13.19 -6.74 2.98
C ASP A 14 -12.62 -5.42 2.47
N HIS A 15 -11.92 -4.71 3.36
CA HIS A 15 -11.16 -3.52 2.99
C HIS A 15 -9.71 -3.67 3.44
N LEU A 16 -8.78 -3.55 2.47
CA LEU A 16 -7.37 -3.91 2.63
C LEU A 16 -6.46 -2.89 1.97
N HIS A 17 -5.23 -2.77 2.49
CA HIS A 17 -4.18 -1.90 1.96
C HIS A 17 -2.92 -2.69 1.55
N PRO A 18 -3.00 -3.68 0.64
CA PRO A 18 -1.82 -4.44 0.23
C PRO A 18 -0.92 -3.59 -0.69
N ASP A 19 0.39 -3.76 -0.56
CA ASP A 19 1.40 -2.95 -1.26
C ASP A 19 1.22 -2.93 -2.78
N SER A 20 0.89 -4.09 -3.38
CA SER A 20 0.66 -4.18 -4.82
C SER A 20 -0.55 -3.36 -5.30
N ILE A 21 -1.62 -3.34 -4.50
CA ILE A 21 -2.80 -2.52 -4.79
C ILE A 21 -2.50 -1.04 -4.55
N ILE A 22 -1.81 -0.70 -3.46
CA ILE A 22 -1.40 0.69 -3.18
C ILE A 22 -0.55 1.24 -4.33
N ALA A 23 0.35 0.43 -4.89
CA ALA A 23 1.15 0.83 -6.04
C ALA A 23 0.30 1.22 -7.26
N LEU A 24 -0.78 0.49 -7.53
CA LEU A 24 -1.75 0.84 -8.57
C LEU A 24 -2.59 2.07 -8.17
N ALA A 25 -3.14 2.05 -6.95
CA ALA A 25 -4.05 3.08 -6.44
C ALA A 25 -3.42 4.48 -6.37
N THR A 26 -2.10 4.57 -6.14
CA THR A 26 -1.37 5.83 -6.02
C THR A 26 -0.64 6.25 -7.30
N SER A 27 -0.70 5.43 -8.35
CA SER A 27 -0.12 5.78 -9.65
C SER A 27 -0.95 6.88 -10.34
N ILE A 28 -0.27 7.77 -11.07
CA ILE A 28 -0.92 8.87 -11.81
C ILE A 28 -1.91 8.36 -12.86
N ASP A 29 -1.68 7.18 -13.40
CA ASP A 29 -2.52 6.46 -14.35
C ASP A 29 -3.22 5.25 -13.73
N GLY A 30 -3.48 5.30 -12.42
CA GLY A 30 -4.02 4.19 -11.62
C GLY A 30 -5.31 3.60 -12.15
N GLU A 31 -6.26 4.43 -12.61
CA GLU A 31 -7.50 3.96 -13.23
C GLU A 31 -7.22 3.10 -14.48
N LYS A 32 -6.35 3.60 -15.37
CA LYS A 32 -5.95 2.87 -16.58
C LYS A 32 -5.26 1.56 -16.24
N LEU A 33 -4.32 1.58 -15.30
CA LEU A 33 -3.60 0.39 -14.85
C LEU A 33 -4.55 -0.63 -14.19
N THR A 34 -5.52 -0.17 -13.41
CA THR A 34 -6.56 -1.01 -12.83
C THR A 34 -7.36 -1.72 -13.91
N ARG A 35 -7.81 -0.99 -14.93
CA ARG A 35 -8.54 -1.58 -16.07
C ARG A 35 -7.68 -2.57 -16.87
N GLU A 36 -6.41 -2.26 -17.10
CA GLU A 36 -5.49 -3.17 -17.78
C GLU A 36 -5.22 -4.45 -16.96
N CYS A 37 -5.14 -4.32 -15.64
CA CYS A 37 -4.89 -5.45 -14.75
C CYS A 37 -6.12 -6.34 -14.58
N PHE A 38 -7.28 -5.76 -14.34
CA PHE A 38 -8.47 -6.48 -13.86
C PHE A 38 -9.64 -6.53 -14.85
N GLY A 39 -9.63 -5.70 -15.91
CA GLY A 39 -10.81 -5.52 -16.75
C GLY A 39 -11.96 -4.94 -15.93
N ASP A 40 -13.11 -5.61 -16.03
CA ASP A 40 -14.34 -5.20 -15.31
C ASP A 40 -14.56 -6.00 -14.00
N GLU A 41 -13.59 -6.82 -13.58
CA GLU A 41 -13.72 -7.61 -12.34
C GLU A 41 -13.49 -6.76 -11.07
N ILE A 42 -12.51 -5.87 -11.11
CA ILE A 42 -12.21 -4.90 -10.05
C ILE A 42 -12.28 -3.51 -10.67
N LEU A 43 -13.18 -2.71 -10.19
CA LEU A 43 -13.49 -1.39 -10.72
C LEU A 43 -12.60 -0.31 -10.08
N TRP A 44 -12.67 0.90 -10.61
CA TRP A 44 -11.99 2.07 -10.07
C TRP A 44 -13.00 3.02 -9.43
N VAL A 45 -12.67 3.52 -8.23
CA VAL A 45 -13.34 4.64 -7.58
C VAL A 45 -12.35 5.77 -7.45
N ASP A 46 -12.65 6.94 -7.99
CA ASP A 46 -11.79 8.12 -7.88
C ASP A 46 -11.48 8.49 -6.44
N TRP A 47 -10.32 9.11 -6.26
CA TRP A 47 -9.92 9.56 -4.95
C TRP A 47 -11.00 10.40 -4.28
N ARG A 48 -11.33 10.01 -3.08
CA ARG A 48 -12.22 10.74 -2.20
C ARG A 48 -11.72 10.63 -0.76
N ARG A 49 -11.88 11.71 -0.02
CA ARG A 49 -11.57 11.66 1.41
C ARG A 49 -12.35 10.53 2.07
N PRO A 50 -11.67 9.66 2.87
CA PRO A 50 -12.34 8.59 3.59
C PRO A 50 -13.50 9.11 4.45
N GLY A 51 -14.67 8.50 4.30
CA GLY A 51 -15.87 8.91 5.00
C GLY A 51 -17.16 8.37 4.38
N PHE A 52 -18.29 8.90 4.81
CA PHE A 52 -19.61 8.41 4.40
C PHE A 52 -19.84 8.49 2.89
N GLN A 53 -19.40 9.57 2.24
CA GLN A 53 -19.57 9.75 0.79
C GLN A 53 -18.81 8.70 -0.02
N LEU A 54 -17.61 8.29 0.41
CA LEU A 54 -16.90 7.19 -0.23
C LEU A 54 -17.71 5.89 -0.17
N GLY A 55 -18.36 5.61 0.96
CA GLY A 55 -19.24 4.46 1.11
C GLY A 55 -20.43 4.50 0.13
N LEU A 56 -21.02 5.67 -0.10
CA LEU A 56 -22.10 5.85 -1.10
C LEU A 56 -21.61 5.62 -2.53
N ASP A 57 -20.43 6.13 -2.88
CA ASP A 57 -19.85 5.94 -4.21
C ASP A 57 -19.56 4.46 -4.48
N MET A 58 -19.07 3.73 -3.48
CA MET A 58 -18.82 2.30 -3.55
C MET A 58 -20.13 1.49 -3.67
N ALA A 59 -21.14 1.82 -2.87
CA ALA A 59 -22.44 1.17 -2.94
C ALA A 59 -23.08 1.35 -4.33
N LYS A 60 -22.98 2.56 -4.89
CA LYS A 60 -23.46 2.86 -6.24
C LYS A 60 -22.74 1.99 -7.27
N ILE A 61 -21.40 1.97 -7.26
CA ILE A 61 -20.62 1.20 -8.23
C ILE A 61 -20.90 -0.31 -8.13
N ALA A 62 -21.03 -0.84 -6.92
CA ALA A 62 -21.38 -2.24 -6.69
C ALA A 62 -22.77 -2.60 -7.21
N THR A 63 -23.75 -1.69 -7.02
CA THR A 63 -25.13 -1.88 -7.48
C THR A 63 -25.24 -1.80 -9.01
N GLU A 64 -24.55 -0.86 -9.63
CA GLU A 64 -24.55 -0.66 -11.08
C GLU A 64 -23.76 -1.76 -11.83
N ASN A 65 -22.84 -2.45 -11.12
CA ASN A 65 -21.98 -3.48 -11.69
C ASN A 65 -22.05 -4.80 -10.89
N PRO A 66 -23.15 -5.53 -10.93
CA PRO A 66 -23.39 -6.69 -10.07
C PRO A 66 -22.42 -7.87 -10.33
N LYS A 67 -21.66 -7.85 -11.42
CA LYS A 67 -20.64 -8.86 -11.73
C LYS A 67 -19.25 -8.50 -11.19
N ALA A 68 -19.04 -7.26 -10.77
CA ALA A 68 -17.77 -6.84 -10.19
C ALA A 68 -17.55 -7.51 -8.83
N LYS A 69 -16.30 -7.84 -8.56
CA LYS A 69 -15.87 -8.53 -7.34
C LYS A 69 -15.33 -7.57 -6.28
N GLY A 70 -15.10 -6.32 -6.67
CA GLY A 70 -14.51 -5.31 -5.82
C GLY A 70 -14.18 -4.02 -6.56
N CYS A 71 -13.51 -3.11 -5.87
CA CYS A 71 -12.97 -1.88 -6.47
C CYS A 71 -11.64 -1.48 -5.82
N ILE A 72 -10.79 -0.82 -6.61
CA ILE A 72 -9.65 -0.05 -6.12
C ILE A 72 -10.11 1.37 -5.85
N LEU A 73 -9.77 1.86 -4.68
CA LEU A 73 -10.02 3.24 -4.26
C LEU A 73 -8.77 4.06 -4.58
N GLY A 74 -8.87 5.02 -5.48
CA GLY A 74 -7.76 5.88 -5.88
C GLY A 74 -7.08 6.54 -4.68
N GLY A 75 -5.74 6.40 -4.57
CA GLY A 75 -4.96 6.91 -3.45
C GLY A 75 -5.23 6.24 -2.10
N HIS A 76 -5.91 5.06 -2.05
CA HIS A 76 -6.35 4.49 -0.78
C HIS A 76 -6.07 2.99 -0.67
N GLY A 77 -6.83 2.13 -1.37
CA GLY A 77 -6.71 0.68 -1.18
C GLY A 77 -7.68 -0.14 -2.00
N LEU A 78 -7.93 -1.37 -1.55
CA LEU A 78 -8.82 -2.36 -2.16
C LEU A 78 -10.07 -2.52 -1.30
N THR A 79 -11.21 -2.67 -1.93
CA THR A 79 -12.40 -3.25 -1.30
C THR A 79 -12.95 -4.35 -2.19
N THR A 80 -13.20 -5.50 -1.60
CA THR A 80 -13.86 -6.64 -2.25
C THR A 80 -15.15 -6.99 -1.49
N TRP A 81 -16.03 -7.73 -2.13
CA TRP A 81 -17.29 -8.16 -1.53
C TRP A 81 -17.68 -9.55 -2.02
N GLY A 82 -18.52 -10.23 -1.27
CA GLY A 82 -18.98 -11.58 -1.59
C GLY A 82 -20.24 -11.97 -0.81
N ALA A 83 -20.93 -13.01 -1.27
CA ALA A 83 -22.08 -13.58 -0.58
C ALA A 83 -21.69 -14.42 0.66
N THR A 84 -20.43 -14.83 0.75
CA THR A 84 -19.87 -15.56 1.89
C THR A 84 -18.52 -14.99 2.28
N SER A 85 -18.11 -15.16 3.54
CA SER A 85 -16.78 -14.77 4.03
C SER A 85 -15.67 -15.40 3.20
N LYS A 86 -15.78 -16.70 2.89
CA LYS A 86 -14.81 -17.40 2.07
C LYS A 86 -14.68 -16.81 0.68
N GLU A 87 -15.80 -16.53 0.02
CA GLU A 87 -15.81 -15.90 -1.31
C GLU A 87 -15.16 -14.52 -1.29
N CYS A 88 -15.44 -13.71 -0.26
CA CYS A 88 -14.87 -12.38 -0.10
C CYS A 88 -13.33 -12.46 0.07
N GLU A 89 -12.84 -13.34 0.95
CA GLU A 89 -11.41 -13.59 1.14
C GLU A 89 -10.72 -14.07 -0.13
N GLU A 90 -11.31 -15.06 -0.83
CA GLU A 90 -10.75 -15.57 -2.10
C GLU A 90 -10.65 -14.47 -3.16
N ARG A 91 -11.62 -13.58 -3.25
CA ARG A 91 -11.60 -12.41 -4.15
C ARG A 91 -10.50 -11.42 -3.77
N SER A 92 -10.31 -11.15 -2.49
CA SER A 92 -9.24 -10.30 -1.98
C SER A 92 -7.87 -10.88 -2.34
N VAL A 93 -7.62 -12.14 -2.05
CA VAL A 93 -6.35 -12.82 -2.35
C VAL A 93 -6.09 -12.87 -3.85
N ALA A 94 -7.11 -13.19 -4.65
CA ALA A 94 -6.98 -13.23 -6.11
C ALA A 94 -6.64 -11.85 -6.70
N ALA A 95 -7.27 -10.77 -6.19
CA ALA A 95 -6.97 -9.41 -6.63
C ALA A 95 -5.53 -9.01 -6.28
N ILE A 96 -5.07 -9.30 -5.07
CA ILE A 96 -3.71 -9.01 -4.61
C ILE A 96 -2.68 -9.75 -5.49
N THR A 97 -2.87 -11.06 -5.67
CA THR A 97 -1.97 -11.89 -6.48
C THR A 97 -1.88 -11.39 -7.92
N LYS A 98 -3.04 -11.06 -8.52
CA LYS A 98 -3.09 -10.55 -9.90
C LYS A 98 -2.38 -9.19 -10.05
N ALA A 99 -2.51 -8.31 -9.04
CA ALA A 99 -1.78 -7.04 -9.01
C ALA A 99 -0.25 -7.26 -8.88
N GLU A 100 0.19 -8.19 -8.03
CA GLU A 100 1.61 -8.54 -7.90
C GLU A 100 2.20 -9.07 -9.21
N GLU A 101 1.50 -9.98 -9.88
CA GLU A 101 1.91 -10.52 -11.18
C GLU A 101 1.98 -9.43 -12.24
N PHE A 102 0.98 -8.54 -12.28
CA PHE A 102 0.94 -7.42 -13.19
C PHE A 102 2.13 -6.46 -12.98
N ILE A 103 2.45 -6.13 -11.72
CA ILE A 103 3.59 -5.29 -11.37
C ILE A 103 4.91 -5.98 -11.72
N LYS A 104 5.06 -7.29 -11.45
CA LYS A 104 6.24 -8.06 -11.86
C LYS A 104 6.47 -8.02 -13.37
N ALA A 105 5.39 -8.07 -14.14
CA ALA A 105 5.47 -8.08 -15.61
C ALA A 105 5.75 -6.69 -16.22
N LYS A 106 5.17 -5.63 -15.65
CA LYS A 106 5.20 -4.28 -16.24
C LYS A 106 6.01 -3.25 -15.45
N GLY A 107 6.30 -3.53 -14.19
CA GLY A 107 7.01 -2.61 -13.30
C GLY A 107 8.47 -2.38 -13.70
N LYS A 108 9.04 -1.29 -13.22
CA LYS A 108 10.47 -0.99 -13.41
C LYS A 108 11.30 -1.95 -12.55
N LYS A 109 12.35 -2.53 -13.14
CA LYS A 109 13.30 -3.40 -12.41
C LYS A 109 14.06 -2.67 -11.29
N ASN A 110 14.28 -1.37 -11.44
CA ASN A 110 14.90 -0.52 -10.42
C ASN A 110 13.99 0.69 -10.16
N PRO A 111 12.98 0.55 -9.29
CA PRO A 111 11.98 1.58 -9.07
C PRO A 111 12.54 2.84 -8.42
N PHE A 112 13.61 2.72 -7.62
CA PHE A 112 14.23 3.84 -6.91
C PHE A 112 15.34 4.54 -7.72
N GLY A 113 15.69 3.99 -8.89
CA GLY A 113 16.77 4.52 -9.73
C GLY A 113 18.16 4.09 -9.29
N ALA A 114 19.19 4.84 -9.70
CA ALA A 114 20.58 4.47 -9.44
C ALA A 114 20.97 4.65 -7.97
N ALA A 115 21.78 3.72 -7.46
CA ALA A 115 22.45 3.88 -6.17
C ALA A 115 23.47 5.02 -6.20
N VAL A 116 23.68 5.68 -5.09
CA VAL A 116 24.68 6.73 -4.94
C VAL A 116 26.08 6.10 -4.78
N ALA A 117 26.90 6.18 -5.81
CA ALA A 117 28.19 5.50 -5.90
C ALA A 117 29.18 5.79 -4.74
N LYS A 118 29.03 6.92 -4.04
CA LYS A 118 29.88 7.26 -2.90
C LYS A 118 29.52 6.51 -1.61
N TYR A 119 28.33 5.92 -1.54
CA TYR A 119 27.92 5.13 -0.38
C TYR A 119 28.33 3.69 -0.60
N LYS A 120 29.17 3.18 0.32
CA LYS A 120 29.53 1.77 0.34
C LYS A 120 28.67 1.08 1.37
N ALA A 121 27.86 0.13 0.91
CA ALA A 121 27.04 -0.69 1.80
C ALA A 121 27.92 -1.43 2.81
N LEU A 122 27.53 -1.40 4.08
CA LEU A 122 28.13 -2.23 5.11
C LEU A 122 27.68 -3.69 4.92
N ASP A 123 28.52 -4.63 5.29
CA ASP A 123 28.09 -6.03 5.40
C ASP A 123 27.02 -6.21 6.50
N PRO A 124 26.25 -7.31 6.51
CA PRO A 124 25.16 -7.50 7.47
C PRO A 124 25.57 -7.46 8.95
N VAL A 125 26.78 -7.94 9.27
CA VAL A 125 27.29 -7.93 10.66
C VAL A 125 27.63 -6.50 11.09
N ALA A 126 28.34 -5.77 10.24
CA ALA A 126 28.65 -4.36 10.47
C ALA A 126 27.41 -3.48 10.56
N ARG A 127 26.37 -3.73 9.73
CA ARG A 127 25.09 -3.01 9.83
C ARG A 127 24.41 -3.21 11.17
N LYS A 128 24.32 -4.45 11.65
CA LYS A 128 23.73 -4.75 12.97
C LYS A 128 24.50 -4.12 14.11
N ALA A 129 25.84 -4.19 14.06
CA ALA A 129 26.70 -3.56 15.05
C ALA A 129 26.48 -2.04 15.09
N ARG A 130 26.42 -1.40 13.91
CA ARG A 130 26.17 0.04 13.80
C ARG A 130 24.77 0.42 14.27
N ALA A 131 23.76 -0.37 13.95
CA ALA A 131 22.40 -0.18 14.45
C ALA A 131 22.34 -0.29 15.98
N ALA A 132 23.00 -1.28 16.58
CA ALA A 132 23.06 -1.44 18.03
C ALA A 132 23.76 -0.27 18.74
N GLU A 133 24.80 0.29 18.13
CA GLU A 133 25.49 1.49 18.63
C GLU A 133 24.60 2.74 18.59
N LEU A 134 23.81 2.92 17.51
CA LEU A 134 22.96 4.09 17.33
C LEU A 134 21.61 3.99 18.07
N ALA A 135 21.11 2.78 18.30
CA ALA A 135 19.77 2.56 18.87
C ALA A 135 19.51 3.27 20.19
N PRO A 136 20.44 3.28 21.19
CA PRO A 136 20.21 4.00 22.44
C PRO A 136 20.05 5.52 22.24
N HIS A 137 20.82 6.11 21.33
CA HIS A 137 20.75 7.54 21.02
C HIS A 137 19.43 7.88 20.33
N LEU A 138 19.04 7.11 19.30
CA LEU A 138 17.77 7.28 18.59
C LEU A 138 16.57 7.11 19.52
N ARG A 139 16.63 6.08 20.38
CA ARG A 139 15.60 5.84 21.39
C ARG A 139 15.50 7.01 22.38
N GLY A 140 16.62 7.56 22.83
CA GLY A 140 16.63 8.74 23.71
C GLY A 140 15.95 9.94 23.09
N VAL A 141 16.22 10.22 21.82
CA VAL A 141 15.59 11.34 21.08
C VAL A 141 14.09 11.10 20.85
N ALA A 142 13.68 9.86 20.51
CA ALA A 142 12.30 9.50 20.23
C ALA A 142 11.43 9.40 21.50
N SER A 143 12.01 9.07 22.66
CA SER A 143 11.30 8.83 23.93
C SER A 143 11.19 10.11 24.78
N ARG A 144 10.45 11.10 24.31
CA ARG A 144 10.27 12.37 25.06
C ARG A 144 9.27 12.19 26.20
N ASP A 145 8.01 11.93 25.84
CA ASP A 145 6.90 11.82 26.80
C ASP A 145 6.53 10.36 27.11
N VAL A 146 6.79 9.46 26.15
CA VAL A 146 6.52 8.04 26.25
C VAL A 146 7.76 7.25 25.87
N ARG A 147 8.00 6.14 26.58
CA ARG A 147 9.11 5.24 26.23
C ARG A 147 8.82 4.52 24.92
N MET A 148 9.68 4.76 23.92
CA MET A 148 9.56 4.15 22.60
C MET A 148 10.43 2.88 22.49
N VAL A 149 9.97 1.96 21.66
CA VAL A 149 10.73 0.75 21.26
C VAL A 149 11.00 0.86 19.76
N GLY A 150 12.28 0.73 19.36
CA GLY A 150 12.69 0.73 17.97
C GLY A 150 12.75 -0.67 17.40
N HIS A 151 12.39 -0.82 16.14
CA HIS A 151 12.62 -2.02 15.34
C HIS A 151 13.66 -1.70 14.26
N PHE A 152 14.66 -2.57 14.13
CA PHE A 152 15.68 -2.47 13.07
C PHE A 152 15.34 -3.44 11.94
N THR A 153 15.42 -2.96 10.71
CA THR A 153 15.33 -3.79 9.52
C THR A 153 16.44 -3.42 8.52
N ASP A 154 17.00 -4.43 7.86
CA ASP A 154 17.94 -4.32 6.75
C ASP A 154 17.46 -5.16 5.55
N ALA A 155 16.14 -5.21 5.36
CA ALA A 155 15.55 -5.85 4.20
C ALA A 155 16.06 -5.20 2.90
N GLU A 156 16.24 -6.01 1.85
CA GLU A 156 16.82 -5.58 0.58
C GLU A 156 16.11 -4.34 0.00
N VAL A 157 14.79 -4.32 -0.01
CA VAL A 157 14.00 -3.18 -0.52
C VAL A 157 14.26 -1.88 0.26
N VAL A 158 14.52 -1.98 1.58
CA VAL A 158 14.86 -0.81 2.41
C VAL A 158 16.26 -0.31 2.09
N LEU A 159 17.21 -1.22 1.89
CA LEU A 159 18.58 -0.87 1.50
C LEU A 159 18.59 -0.22 0.12
N ASP A 160 17.92 -0.79 -0.87
CA ASP A 160 17.77 -0.22 -2.21
C ASP A 160 17.20 1.21 -2.17
N PHE A 161 16.18 1.42 -1.35
CA PHE A 161 15.61 2.76 -1.17
C PHE A 161 16.60 3.72 -0.52
N THR A 162 17.25 3.32 0.57
CA THR A 162 18.18 4.19 1.33
C THR A 162 19.46 4.50 0.57
N GLU A 163 19.89 3.63 -0.34
CA GLU A 163 21.06 3.84 -1.20
C GLU A 163 20.74 4.66 -2.46
N SER A 164 19.47 4.89 -2.76
CA SER A 164 19.05 5.56 -3.98
C SER A 164 19.34 7.06 -3.99
N ALA A 165 19.72 7.59 -5.15
CA ALA A 165 19.87 9.03 -5.36
C ALA A 165 18.54 9.80 -5.18
N ALA A 166 17.41 9.11 -5.27
CA ALA A 166 16.08 9.67 -5.11
C ALA A 166 15.60 9.70 -3.64
N LEU A 167 16.35 9.13 -2.69
CA LEU A 167 15.95 8.98 -1.28
C LEU A 167 15.32 10.25 -0.70
N PHE A 168 16.07 11.36 -0.67
CA PHE A 168 15.60 12.58 -0.03
C PHE A 168 14.36 13.15 -0.68
N ARG A 169 14.29 13.11 -2.01
CA ARG A 169 13.12 13.58 -2.76
C ARG A 169 11.89 12.70 -2.48
N LEU A 170 12.05 11.38 -2.48
CA LEU A 170 10.93 10.46 -2.24
C LEU A 170 10.48 10.48 -0.79
N ALA A 171 11.43 10.49 0.17
CA ALA A 171 11.11 10.56 1.60
C ALA A 171 10.37 11.85 1.97
N SER A 172 10.68 12.98 1.31
CA SER A 172 10.00 14.26 1.56
C SER A 172 8.54 14.31 1.07
N LEU A 173 8.12 13.37 0.22
CA LEU A 173 6.72 13.26 -0.23
C LEU A 173 5.79 12.68 0.84
N GLY A 174 6.35 12.05 1.87
CA GLY A 174 5.60 11.36 2.91
C GLY A 174 5.04 10.01 2.47
N PRO A 175 4.11 9.45 3.25
CA PRO A 175 3.55 8.13 3.01
C PRO A 175 2.62 8.10 1.79
N SER A 176 2.48 6.92 1.16
CA SER A 176 1.75 6.73 -0.09
C SER A 176 0.26 6.43 0.10
N CYS A 177 -0.19 6.09 1.29
CA CYS A 177 -1.60 5.81 1.57
C CYS A 177 -2.03 6.30 2.95
N THR A 178 -3.34 6.35 3.17
CA THR A 178 -3.94 6.87 4.40
C THR A 178 -3.54 6.09 5.66
N ASP A 179 -3.38 4.77 5.55
CA ASP A 179 -3.01 3.93 6.68
C ASP A 179 -1.58 4.21 7.17
N HIS A 180 -0.66 4.39 6.24
CA HIS A 180 0.72 4.76 6.56
C HIS A 180 0.79 6.15 7.23
N PHE A 181 -0.02 7.09 6.80
CA PHE A 181 -0.09 8.43 7.39
C PHE A 181 -0.53 8.42 8.86
N LEU A 182 -1.40 7.51 9.24
CA LEU A 182 -1.90 7.39 10.61
C LEU A 182 -0.91 6.76 11.58
N ARG A 183 0.14 6.11 11.06
CA ARG A 183 1.10 5.30 11.84
C ARG A 183 2.51 5.86 11.88
N THR A 184 2.76 6.96 11.20
CA THR A 184 4.08 7.62 11.12
C THR A 184 4.16 8.90 11.94
#